data_867170c055520b0aabf7b90e7ee54a50
#
_entry.id   867170c055520b0aabf7b90e7ee54a50
#
_cell.length_a   1.000
_cell.length_b   1.000
_cell.length_c   1.000
_cell.angle_alpha   90.00
_cell.angle_beta   90.00
_cell.angle_gamma   90.00
#
_symmetry.space_group_name_H-M   'P 1'
#
loop_
_entity.id
_entity.type
_entity.pdbx_description
1 polymer ?
#
loop_
_entity_poly.entity_id
_entity_poly.type
_entity_poly.pdbx_seq_one_letter_code
_entity_poly.pdbx_strand_id
1 'polypeptide(L)'
;MRKKSHISLARYIVNNMEDNDLKKHKLSFYIGSVLPDIKPSFVYKRHEMEGTYPDIRRHIERLSEGRKLVEKKKGRKYYMDLGQISHYLADYFTYPHNKIYPGSLKDHCSYEEKLKRDLRRYIRTDAAKPHKADHLEFKLSLIHISEPTRLRC
;
A
#
# COMPACT_ATOMS: atom_id res chain seq x y z
N MET A 1 4.57 -5.10 -5.49
CA MET A 1 4.38 -6.45 -4.81
C MET A 1 3.46 -7.35 -5.63
N ARG A 2 3.44 -8.70 -5.40
CA ARG A 2 2.48 -9.60 -6.07
C ARG A 2 1.05 -9.40 -5.55
N LYS A 3 0.04 -9.59 -6.41
CA LYS A 3 -1.40 -9.51 -6.07
C LYS A 3 -1.77 -10.25 -4.77
N LYS A 4 -1.18 -11.44 -4.55
CA LYS A 4 -1.41 -12.24 -3.31
C LYS A 4 -0.85 -11.56 -2.06
N SER A 5 0.21 -10.76 -2.17
CA SER A 5 0.76 -9.98 -1.06
C SER A 5 -0.13 -8.81 -0.69
N HIS A 6 -0.64 -8.09 -1.69
CA HIS A 6 -1.61 -7.00 -1.48
C HIS A 6 -2.87 -7.50 -0.78
N ILE A 7 -3.41 -8.66 -1.20
CA ILE A 7 -4.56 -9.26 -0.52
C ILE A 7 -4.24 -9.68 0.92
N SER A 8 -3.05 -10.23 1.16
CA SER A 8 -2.65 -10.63 2.52
C SER A 8 -2.54 -9.41 3.44
N LEU A 9 -1.93 -8.32 2.94
CA LEU A 9 -1.83 -7.05 3.64
C LEU A 9 -3.21 -6.42 3.88
N ALA A 10 -4.06 -6.40 2.85
CA ALA A 10 -5.40 -5.84 2.95
C ALA A 10 -6.25 -6.59 3.99
N ARG A 11 -6.16 -7.92 4.03
CA ARG A 11 -6.83 -8.73 5.07
C ARG A 11 -6.30 -8.41 6.46
N TYR A 12 -4.99 -8.27 6.60
CA TYR A 12 -4.38 -7.89 7.85
C TYR A 12 -4.90 -6.52 8.33
N ILE A 13 -4.93 -5.52 7.46
CA ILE A 13 -5.46 -4.18 7.77
C ILE A 13 -6.91 -4.27 8.25
N VAL A 14 -7.79 -4.93 7.48
CA VAL A 14 -9.22 -5.05 7.84
C VAL A 14 -9.43 -5.75 9.18
N ASN A 15 -8.61 -6.76 9.48
CA ASN A 15 -8.76 -7.54 10.71
C ASN A 15 -8.24 -6.80 11.95
N ASN A 16 -7.29 -5.90 11.79
CA ASN A 16 -6.61 -5.22 12.89
C ASN A 16 -7.05 -3.76 13.09
N MET A 17 -7.80 -3.19 12.15
CA MET A 17 -8.38 -1.85 12.33
C MET A 17 -9.74 -1.93 13.00
N GLU A 18 -9.95 -1.03 13.97
CA GLU A 18 -11.24 -0.87 14.67
C GLU A 18 -12.24 0.00 13.89
N ASP A 19 -12.29 -0.15 12.56
CA ASP A 19 -13.23 0.56 11.70
C ASP A 19 -14.33 -0.40 11.21
N ASN A 20 -15.50 -0.27 11.81
CA ASN A 20 -16.66 -1.10 11.47
C ASN A 20 -17.15 -0.88 10.03
N ASP A 21 -17.00 0.32 9.49
CA ASP A 21 -17.41 0.62 8.11
C ASP A 21 -16.42 0.03 7.11
N LEU A 22 -15.12 -0.01 7.43
CA LEU A 22 -14.13 -0.75 6.66
C LEU A 22 -14.47 -2.25 6.63
N LYS A 23 -14.86 -2.83 7.77
CA LYS A 23 -15.27 -4.25 7.85
C LYS A 23 -16.51 -4.54 6.99
N LYS A 24 -17.51 -3.63 6.97
CA LYS A 24 -18.68 -3.72 6.09
C LYS A 24 -18.34 -3.67 4.61
N HIS A 25 -17.34 -2.85 4.25
CA HIS A 25 -16.91 -2.63 2.87
C HIS A 25 -15.62 -3.36 2.49
N LYS A 26 -15.23 -4.38 3.25
CA LYS A 26 -13.97 -5.14 3.07
C LYS A 26 -13.75 -5.64 1.63
N LEU A 27 -14.80 -6.07 0.94
CA LEU A 27 -14.68 -6.54 -0.45
C LEU A 27 -14.27 -5.41 -1.39
N SER A 28 -14.84 -4.22 -1.24
CA SER A 28 -14.45 -3.04 -2.02
C SER A 28 -12.98 -2.66 -1.75
N PHE A 29 -12.54 -2.73 -0.50
CA PHE A 29 -11.16 -2.49 -0.12
C PHE A 29 -10.21 -3.53 -0.74
N TYR A 30 -10.56 -4.82 -0.70
CA TYR A 30 -9.77 -5.89 -1.33
C TYR A 30 -9.67 -5.74 -2.83
N ILE A 31 -10.79 -5.42 -3.51
CA ILE A 31 -10.78 -5.14 -4.95
C ILE A 31 -9.86 -3.95 -5.23
N GLY A 32 -10.01 -2.86 -4.50
CA GLY A 32 -9.15 -1.68 -4.62
C GLY A 32 -7.67 -2.02 -4.46
N SER A 33 -7.32 -2.87 -3.48
CA SER A 33 -5.93 -3.24 -3.19
C SER A 33 -5.24 -4.08 -4.27
N VAL A 34 -5.97 -4.60 -5.26
CA VAL A 34 -5.39 -5.35 -6.39
C VAL A 34 -5.70 -4.72 -7.74
N LEU A 35 -6.61 -3.75 -7.77
CA LEU A 35 -7.08 -3.12 -9.00
C LEU A 35 -5.96 -2.48 -9.83
N PRO A 36 -4.94 -1.81 -9.25
CA PRO A 36 -3.82 -1.27 -10.02
C PRO A 36 -3.06 -2.32 -10.83
N ASP A 37 -2.89 -3.53 -10.29
CA ASP A 37 -2.23 -4.66 -10.94
C ASP A 37 -3.06 -5.34 -12.04
N ILE A 38 -4.35 -5.01 -12.12
CA ILE A 38 -5.27 -5.65 -13.07
C ILE A 38 -5.59 -4.70 -14.23
N LYS A 39 -5.54 -3.39 -14.00
CA LYS A 39 -5.84 -2.39 -15.04
C LYS A 39 -4.81 -2.44 -16.17
N PRO A 40 -5.23 -2.28 -17.44
CA PRO A 40 -4.32 -2.21 -18.57
C PRO A 40 -3.25 -1.10 -18.46
N SER A 41 -3.54 -0.04 -17.69
CA SER A 41 -2.59 1.04 -17.39
C SER A 41 -1.34 0.57 -16.64
N PHE A 42 -1.38 -0.60 -16.00
CA PHE A 42 -0.20 -1.26 -15.43
C PHE A 42 0.94 -1.46 -16.46
N VAL A 43 0.61 -1.75 -17.70
CA VAL A 43 1.60 -1.99 -18.76
C VAL A 43 2.37 -0.71 -19.13
N TYR A 44 1.74 0.46 -18.97
CA TYR A 44 2.30 1.74 -19.40
C TYR A 44 2.79 2.62 -18.25
N LYS A 45 2.29 2.41 -17.05
CA LYS A 45 2.59 3.23 -15.87
C LYS A 45 3.26 2.37 -14.82
N ARG A 46 4.59 2.44 -14.73
CA ARG A 46 5.34 1.76 -13.67
C ARG A 46 4.84 2.24 -12.31
N HIS A 47 4.70 1.31 -11.35
CA HIS A 47 4.29 1.63 -9.98
C HIS A 47 5.45 2.20 -9.15
N GLU A 48 6.25 3.05 -9.78
CA GLU A 48 7.34 3.75 -9.12
C GLU A 48 6.80 4.99 -8.39
N MET A 49 7.38 5.28 -7.24
CA MET A 49 6.94 6.40 -6.39
C MET A 49 6.93 7.73 -7.15
N GLU A 50 7.99 8.04 -7.89
CA GLU A 50 8.12 9.34 -8.58
C GLU A 50 7.04 9.60 -9.63
N GLY A 51 6.61 8.55 -10.36
CA GLY A 51 5.60 8.68 -11.42
C GLY A 51 4.16 8.66 -10.93
N THR A 52 3.90 8.10 -9.75
CA THR A 52 2.54 7.86 -9.27
C THR A 52 2.20 8.60 -7.98
N TYR A 53 3.19 9.00 -7.18
CA TYR A 53 2.98 9.68 -5.90
C TYR A 53 2.16 10.97 -5.99
N PRO A 54 2.34 11.88 -6.99
CA PRO A 54 1.50 13.07 -7.10
C PRO A 54 0.01 12.74 -7.28
N ASP A 55 -0.30 11.67 -8.00
CA ASP A 55 -1.68 11.20 -8.19
C ASP A 55 -2.24 10.61 -6.89
N ILE A 56 -1.46 9.78 -6.21
CA ILE A 56 -1.85 9.16 -4.93
C ILE A 56 -2.03 10.23 -3.85
N ARG A 57 -1.14 11.21 -3.77
CA ARG A 57 -1.28 12.35 -2.86
C ARG A 57 -2.62 13.07 -3.08
N ARG A 58 -2.96 13.40 -4.32
CA ARG A 58 -4.25 14.03 -4.65
C ARG A 58 -5.44 13.14 -4.28
N HIS A 59 -5.31 11.81 -4.39
CA HIS A 59 -6.34 10.89 -3.94
C HIS A 59 -6.50 10.91 -2.42
N ILE A 60 -5.39 10.93 -1.66
CA ILE A 60 -5.40 11.02 -0.20
C ILE A 60 -6.07 12.34 0.24
N GLU A 61 -5.64 13.47 -0.36
CA GLU A 61 -6.21 14.79 -0.08
C GLU A 61 -7.73 14.81 -0.30
N ARG A 62 -8.20 14.32 -1.46
CA ARG A 62 -9.63 14.21 -1.78
C ARG A 62 -10.43 13.36 -0.79
N LEU A 63 -9.89 12.22 -0.38
CA LEU A 63 -10.56 11.37 0.61
C LEU A 63 -10.57 12.02 2.00
N SER A 64 -9.55 12.81 2.33
CA SER A 64 -9.43 13.54 3.59
C SER A 64 -10.36 14.76 3.63
N GLU A 65 -10.47 15.51 2.54
CA GLU A 65 -11.36 16.67 2.41
C GLU A 65 -12.83 16.26 2.39
N GLY A 66 -13.18 15.21 1.67
CA GLY A 66 -14.51 14.63 1.68
C GLY A 66 -14.96 14.17 3.06
N ARG A 67 -14.02 13.90 3.97
CA ARG A 67 -14.28 13.60 5.38
C ARG A 67 -14.67 14.82 6.20
N LYS A 68 -14.18 16.01 5.83
CA LYS A 68 -14.47 17.27 6.53
C LYS A 68 -15.81 17.91 6.13
N LEU A 69 -16.25 17.68 4.93
CA LEU A 69 -17.35 18.41 4.32
C LEU A 69 -18.75 17.79 4.52
N VAL A 70 -18.86 16.50 4.80
CA VAL A 70 -20.17 15.86 5.02
C VAL A 70 -20.00 14.57 5.83
N GLU A 71 -20.92 14.33 6.77
CA GLU A 71 -21.26 13.01 7.33
C GLU A 71 -21.79 12.02 6.27
N LYS A 72 -21.34 12.10 5.03
CA LYS A 72 -21.73 11.15 3.98
C LYS A 72 -21.18 9.78 4.34
N LYS A 73 -22.06 8.82 4.51
CA LYS A 73 -21.76 7.41 4.64
C LYS A 73 -20.67 7.05 3.63
N LYS A 74 -19.50 6.66 4.12
CA LYS A 74 -18.40 6.15 3.31
C LYS A 74 -18.89 4.94 2.52
N GLY A 75 -19.08 5.11 1.21
CA GLY A 75 -19.63 4.07 0.34
C GLY A 75 -18.54 3.15 -0.23
N ARG A 76 -18.98 2.16 -1.03
CA ARG A 76 -18.09 1.19 -1.72
C ARG A 76 -16.94 1.85 -2.45
N LYS A 77 -17.18 2.97 -3.14
CA LYS A 77 -16.17 3.71 -3.90
C LYS A 77 -15.05 4.24 -2.99
N TYR A 78 -15.40 4.81 -1.84
CA TYR A 78 -14.42 5.30 -0.86
C TYR A 78 -13.46 4.20 -0.44
N TYR A 79 -13.96 3.02 -0.07
CA TYR A 79 -13.12 1.91 0.36
C TYR A 79 -12.34 1.25 -0.79
N MET A 80 -12.85 1.30 -2.01
CA MET A 80 -12.08 0.89 -3.18
C MET A 80 -10.93 1.84 -3.47
N ASP A 81 -11.15 3.16 -3.39
CA ASP A 81 -10.10 4.17 -3.55
C ASP A 81 -9.06 4.06 -2.43
N LEU A 82 -9.50 3.84 -1.18
CA LEU A 82 -8.60 3.58 -0.05
C LEU A 82 -7.75 2.32 -0.26
N GLY A 83 -8.33 1.26 -0.82
CA GLY A 83 -7.59 0.05 -1.21
C GLY A 83 -6.53 0.32 -2.27
N GLN A 84 -6.82 1.15 -3.28
CA GLN A 84 -5.83 1.55 -4.29
C GLN A 84 -4.68 2.36 -3.66
N ILE A 85 -4.98 3.29 -2.76
CA ILE A 85 -3.95 4.02 -2.02
C ILE A 85 -3.06 3.05 -1.22
N SER A 86 -3.67 2.11 -0.50
CA SER A 86 -2.95 1.08 0.26
C SER A 86 -2.03 0.25 -0.65
N HIS A 87 -2.46 -0.09 -1.86
CA HIS A 87 -1.64 -0.79 -2.85
C HIS A 87 -0.37 -0.01 -3.20
N TYR A 88 -0.51 1.23 -3.67
CA TYR A 88 0.64 2.05 -4.07
C TYR A 88 1.58 2.33 -2.90
N LEU A 89 1.05 2.65 -1.73
CA LEU A 89 1.89 2.85 -0.54
C LEU A 89 2.70 1.59 -0.22
N ALA A 90 2.08 0.40 -0.26
CA ALA A 90 2.80 -0.84 -0.05
C ALA A 90 3.90 -1.08 -1.07
N ASP A 91 3.69 -0.72 -2.35
CA ASP A 91 4.70 -0.85 -3.39
C ASP A 91 5.87 0.11 -3.20
N TYR A 92 5.62 1.35 -2.77
CA TYR A 92 6.68 2.32 -2.50
C TYR A 92 7.68 1.85 -1.43
N PHE A 93 7.23 1.01 -0.50
CA PHE A 93 8.09 0.39 0.52
C PHE A 93 8.85 -0.85 0.03
N THR A 94 8.66 -1.27 -1.23
CA THR A 94 9.35 -2.43 -1.77
C THR A 94 10.48 -2.03 -2.72
N TYR A 95 11.68 -2.60 -2.49
CA TYR A 95 12.89 -2.23 -3.21
C TYR A 95 12.79 -2.27 -4.74
N PRO A 96 12.14 -3.27 -5.38
CA PRO A 96 12.03 -3.30 -6.83
C PRO A 96 11.20 -2.16 -7.46
N HIS A 97 10.42 -1.44 -6.66
CA HIS A 97 9.63 -0.29 -7.13
C HIS A 97 10.34 1.06 -6.93
N ASN A 98 11.62 1.01 -6.52
CA ASN A 98 12.46 2.18 -6.39
C ASN A 98 13.35 2.36 -7.63
N LYS A 99 13.59 3.62 -8.03
CA LYS A 99 14.46 3.99 -9.15
C LYS A 99 15.87 3.43 -9.07
N ILE A 100 16.39 3.28 -7.86
CA ILE A 100 17.74 2.78 -7.59
C ILE A 100 17.85 1.26 -7.72
N TYR A 101 16.76 0.55 -8.06
CA TYR A 101 16.80 -0.90 -8.21
C TYR A 101 17.59 -1.31 -9.46
N PRO A 102 18.76 -1.94 -9.32
CA PRO A 102 19.61 -2.32 -10.42
C PRO A 102 19.29 -3.72 -10.99
N GLY A 103 18.32 -4.42 -10.39
CA GLY A 103 18.05 -5.82 -10.67
C GLY A 103 17.31 -6.06 -11.98
N SER A 104 17.46 -7.26 -12.49
CA SER A 104 16.72 -7.75 -13.64
C SER A 104 15.24 -8.05 -13.30
N LEU A 105 14.42 -8.27 -14.29
CA LEU A 105 13.03 -8.74 -14.10
C LEU A 105 12.97 -10.06 -13.32
N LYS A 106 13.96 -10.95 -13.51
CA LYS A 106 14.07 -12.21 -12.77
C LYS A 106 14.32 -11.97 -11.28
N ASP A 107 15.21 -11.02 -10.96
CA ASP A 107 15.51 -10.66 -9.58
C ASP A 107 14.30 -10.00 -8.92
N HIS A 108 13.57 -9.15 -9.65
CA HIS A 108 12.30 -8.57 -9.21
C HIS A 108 11.29 -9.67 -8.82
N CYS A 109 11.06 -10.63 -9.72
CA CYS A 109 10.14 -11.74 -9.44
C CYS A 109 10.58 -12.60 -8.25
N SER A 110 11.88 -12.85 -8.10
CA SER A 110 12.45 -13.59 -6.98
C SER A 110 12.26 -12.84 -5.64
N TYR A 111 12.55 -11.54 -5.64
CA TYR A 111 12.32 -10.68 -4.49
C TYR A 111 10.85 -10.71 -4.04
N GLU A 112 9.92 -10.53 -4.98
CA GLU A 112 8.49 -10.52 -4.66
C GLU A 112 7.98 -11.87 -4.15
N GLU A 113 8.53 -12.99 -4.62
CA GLU A 113 8.19 -14.30 -4.11
C GLU A 113 8.68 -14.49 -2.66
N LYS A 114 9.90 -14.02 -2.36
CA LYS A 114 10.42 -13.99 -0.99
C LYS A 114 9.57 -13.10 -0.10
N LEU A 115 9.31 -11.85 -0.53
CA LEU A 115 8.49 -10.89 0.20
C LEU A 115 7.10 -11.46 0.52
N LYS A 116 6.48 -12.17 -0.41
CA LYS A 116 5.18 -12.82 -0.19
C LYS A 116 5.21 -13.84 0.96
N ARG A 117 6.29 -14.62 1.06
CA ARG A 117 6.46 -15.61 2.14
C ARG A 117 6.74 -14.93 3.48
N ASP A 118 7.63 -13.95 3.47
CA ASP A 118 8.05 -13.23 4.66
C ASP A 118 6.91 -12.39 5.24
N LEU A 119 6.15 -11.68 4.39
CA LEU A 119 4.95 -10.96 4.80
C LEU A 119 3.93 -11.88 5.47
N ARG A 120 3.65 -13.04 4.87
CA ARG A 120 2.70 -14.01 5.45
C ARG A 120 3.16 -14.58 6.79
N ARG A 121 4.46 -14.72 6.99
CA ARG A 121 5.03 -15.11 8.26
C ARG A 121 4.90 -13.99 9.27
N TYR A 122 5.32 -12.78 8.89
CA TYR A 122 5.34 -11.60 9.75
C TYR A 122 3.96 -11.23 10.29
N ILE A 123 2.93 -11.16 9.43
CA ILE A 123 1.56 -10.79 9.86
C ILE A 123 0.90 -11.79 10.83
N ARG A 124 1.55 -12.94 11.07
CA ARG A 124 1.11 -13.94 12.06
C ARG A 124 1.83 -13.81 13.40
N THR A 125 2.79 -12.92 13.50
CA THR A 125 3.57 -12.69 14.72
C THR A 125 3.00 -11.54 15.52
N ASP A 126 3.30 -11.51 16.81
CA ASP A 126 2.94 -10.38 17.68
C ASP A 126 3.67 -9.08 17.29
N ALA A 127 4.81 -9.18 16.61
CA ALA A 127 5.54 -8.03 16.09
C ALA A 127 4.78 -7.23 15.03
N ALA A 128 3.77 -7.84 14.40
CA ALA A 128 2.92 -7.17 13.42
C ALA A 128 1.72 -6.43 14.05
N LYS A 129 1.61 -6.36 15.37
CA LYS A 129 0.52 -5.61 16.01
C LYS A 129 0.55 -4.15 15.59
N PRO A 130 -0.61 -3.56 15.23
CA PRO A 130 -0.66 -2.16 14.82
C PRO A 130 -0.20 -1.27 15.97
N HIS A 131 0.74 -0.39 15.69
CA HIS A 131 1.09 0.69 16.58
C HIS A 131 0.30 1.94 16.18
N LYS A 132 -0.17 2.71 17.15
CA LYS A 132 -0.67 4.06 16.87
C LYS A 132 0.54 4.92 16.51
N ALA A 133 0.74 5.12 15.21
CA ALA A 133 1.78 6.04 14.75
C ALA A 133 1.30 7.48 14.94
N ASP A 134 2.14 8.33 15.50
CA ASP A 134 1.92 9.77 15.51
C ASP A 134 2.01 10.32 14.08
N HIS A 135 1.21 11.34 13.78
CA HIS A 135 1.19 11.99 12.46
C HIS A 135 2.58 12.46 11.96
N LEU A 136 3.47 12.76 12.88
CA LEU A 136 4.87 13.15 12.59
C LEU A 136 5.73 11.98 12.11
N GLU A 137 5.56 10.79 12.64
CA GLU A 137 6.35 9.60 12.24
C GLU A 137 6.03 9.14 10.82
N PHE A 138 4.79 9.29 10.38
CA PHE A 138 4.41 8.96 9.01
C PHE A 138 5.13 9.84 7.98
N LYS A 139 5.28 11.14 8.25
CA LYS A 139 6.00 12.08 7.39
C LYS A 139 7.50 11.77 7.34
N LEU A 140 8.09 11.44 8.48
CA LEU A 140 9.51 11.10 8.61
C LEU A 140 9.83 9.76 7.93
N SER A 141 8.98 8.74 8.04
CA SER A 141 9.22 7.45 7.39
C SER A 141 9.13 7.54 5.87
N LEU A 142 8.29 8.40 5.30
CA LEU A 142 8.28 8.68 3.85
C LEU A 142 9.54 9.39 3.37
N ILE A 143 10.15 10.24 4.19
CA ILE A 143 11.41 10.92 3.87
C ILE A 143 12.58 9.93 3.92
N HIS A 144 12.62 9.04 4.92
CA HIS A 144 13.67 8.03 5.04
C HIS A 144 13.65 6.96 3.93
N ILE A 145 12.52 6.72 3.28
CA ILE A 145 12.43 5.79 2.14
C ILE A 145 13.04 6.39 0.88
N SER A 146 13.04 7.71 0.75
CA SER A 146 13.68 8.41 -0.38
C SER A 146 15.20 8.51 -0.24
N GLU A 147 15.76 8.29 0.95
CA GLU A 147 17.20 8.20 1.15
C GLU A 147 17.66 6.73 1.07
N PRO A 148 18.65 6.41 0.21
CA PRO A 148 19.18 5.06 0.15
C PRO A 148 19.91 4.78 1.48
N THR A 149 19.23 4.08 2.39
CA THR A 149 19.94 3.43 3.48
C THR A 149 20.97 2.52 2.83
N ARG A 150 22.24 2.91 2.88
CA ARG A 150 23.37 2.03 2.60
C ARG A 150 23.27 0.89 3.60
N LEU A 151 22.60 -0.19 3.21
CA LEU A 151 22.80 -1.48 3.84
C LEU A 151 24.23 -1.86 3.52
N ARG A 152 25.13 -1.58 4.47
CA ARG A 152 26.45 -2.21 4.48
C ARG A 152 26.19 -3.71 4.63
N CYS A 153 26.53 -4.46 3.60
CA CYS A 153 26.78 -5.90 3.72
C CYS A 153 27.95 -6.13 4.67
#